data_e5b536300defe520e2305f586fc318b0
#
_entry.id   e5b536300defe520e2305f586fc318b0
#
_cell.length_a   1.000
_cell.length_b   1.000
_cell.length_c   1.000
_cell.angle_alpha   90.00
_cell.angle_beta   90.00
_cell.angle_gamma   90.00
#
_symmetry.space_group_name_H-M   'P 1'
#
loop_
_entity.id
_entity.type
_entity.pdbx_description
1 polymer ?
#
loop_
_entity_poly.entity_id
_entity_poly.type
_entity_poly.pdbx_seq_one_letter_code
_entity_poly.pdbx_strand_id
1 'polypeptide(L)'
;MNKKLEDDIRASIRKIFAMGNGIVSGGALGVDYVATGEALKLNPTADKIKIFIPTTLEVFAAHYRKRAKERVIKKKQAEILIEQLTKIKKINTASIIENEDNKILDKETYYERNSAIIEAADELLSFHVNQSLGTKDAIVKAHEKGIPVKVFTYIIE
;
A
#
# COMPACT_ATOMS: atom_id res chain seq x y z
N MET A 1 1.57 3.33 -14.62
CA MET A 1 0.58 2.24 -14.45
C MET A 1 -0.33 2.23 -15.67
N ASN A 2 -0.60 1.07 -16.23
CA ASN A 2 -1.53 0.99 -17.35
C ASN A 2 -2.98 0.86 -16.89
N LYS A 3 -3.90 1.16 -17.81
CA LYS A 3 -5.33 1.18 -17.51
C LYS A 3 -5.87 -0.20 -17.07
N LYS A 4 -5.40 -1.28 -17.70
CA LYS A 4 -5.85 -2.64 -17.35
C LYS A 4 -5.54 -2.98 -15.89
N LEU A 5 -4.32 -2.73 -15.46
CA LEU A 5 -3.90 -2.96 -14.08
C LEU A 5 -4.74 -2.12 -13.11
N GLU A 6 -4.96 -0.86 -13.41
CA GLU A 6 -5.78 0.03 -12.58
C GLU A 6 -7.23 -0.46 -12.46
N ASP A 7 -7.84 -0.85 -13.57
CA ASP A 7 -9.21 -1.39 -13.59
C ASP A 7 -9.32 -2.70 -12.80
N ASP A 8 -8.34 -3.60 -12.92
CA ASP A 8 -8.28 -4.86 -12.16
C ASP A 8 -8.14 -4.63 -10.66
N ILE A 9 -7.31 -3.67 -10.24
CA ILE A 9 -7.17 -3.28 -8.83
C ILE A 9 -8.52 -2.77 -8.30
N ARG A 10 -9.12 -1.81 -8.99
CA ARG A 10 -10.39 -1.20 -8.55
C ARG A 10 -11.52 -2.22 -8.47
N ALA A 11 -11.64 -3.11 -9.45
CA ALA A 11 -12.63 -4.18 -9.46
C ALA A 11 -12.43 -5.14 -8.27
N SER A 12 -11.19 -5.49 -7.96
CA SER A 12 -10.87 -6.35 -6.82
C SER A 12 -11.24 -5.70 -5.49
N ILE A 13 -10.96 -4.40 -5.32
CA ILE A 13 -11.32 -3.67 -4.11
C ILE A 13 -12.85 -3.59 -3.94
N ARG A 14 -13.60 -3.31 -5.00
CA ARG A 14 -15.06 -3.31 -4.96
C ARG A 14 -15.62 -4.65 -4.50
N LYS A 15 -15.05 -5.75 -4.99
CA LYS A 15 -15.45 -7.10 -4.60
C LYS A 15 -15.18 -7.38 -3.12
N ILE A 16 -14.02 -6.99 -2.62
CA ILE A 16 -13.64 -7.14 -1.20
C ILE A 16 -14.64 -6.42 -0.29
N PHE A 17 -14.95 -5.16 -0.58
CA PHE A 17 -15.88 -4.37 0.23
C PHE A 17 -17.34 -4.84 0.08
N ALA A 18 -17.74 -5.32 -1.11
CA ALA A 18 -19.06 -5.91 -1.32
C ALA A 18 -19.29 -7.16 -0.47
N MET A 19 -18.22 -7.89 -0.12
CA MET A 19 -18.26 -9.05 0.76
C MET A 19 -18.21 -8.68 2.26
N GLY A 20 -18.21 -7.41 2.60
CA GLY A 20 -18.13 -6.93 3.98
C GLY A 20 -16.71 -6.90 4.58
N ASN A 21 -15.69 -7.12 3.77
CA ASN A 21 -14.28 -7.11 4.18
C ASN A 21 -13.65 -5.73 4.01
N GLY A 22 -12.48 -5.54 4.58
CA GLY A 22 -11.66 -4.35 4.44
C GLY A 22 -10.29 -4.68 3.85
N ILE A 23 -9.41 -3.69 3.78
CA ILE A 23 -8.06 -3.85 3.26
C ILE A 23 -6.98 -3.49 4.26
N VAL A 24 -5.84 -4.14 4.08
CA VAL A 24 -4.55 -3.79 4.70
C VAL A 24 -3.58 -3.50 3.56
N SER A 25 -2.87 -2.39 3.62
CA SER A 25 -1.99 -1.93 2.54
C SER A 25 -0.71 -1.29 3.09
N GLY A 26 0.25 -1.03 2.22
CA GLY A 26 1.56 -0.47 2.58
C GLY A 26 1.76 1.01 2.30
N GLY A 27 0.79 1.69 1.77
CA GLY A 27 0.86 3.13 1.52
C GLY A 27 1.88 3.58 0.47
N ALA A 28 2.30 2.69 -0.42
CA ALA A 28 3.24 3.02 -1.49
C ALA A 28 2.55 3.64 -2.72
N LEU A 29 3.36 4.21 -3.62
CA LEU A 29 2.86 4.60 -4.95
C LEU A 29 2.47 3.36 -5.76
N GLY A 30 1.63 3.57 -6.77
CA GLY A 30 1.20 2.51 -7.68
C GLY A 30 0.01 1.73 -7.14
N VAL A 31 0.14 0.44 -6.96
CA VAL A 31 -0.95 -0.47 -6.57
C VAL A 31 -1.63 -0.03 -5.27
N ASP A 32 -0.84 0.22 -4.24
CA ASP A 32 -1.36 0.63 -2.93
C ASP A 32 -2.16 1.93 -3.02
N TYR A 33 -1.65 2.92 -3.75
CA TYR A 33 -2.33 4.21 -3.95
C TYR A 33 -3.68 4.04 -4.62
N VAL A 34 -3.76 3.25 -5.70
CA VAL A 34 -5.01 3.00 -6.42
C VAL A 34 -6.00 2.21 -5.56
N ALA A 35 -5.53 1.16 -4.90
CA ALA A 35 -6.36 0.34 -4.01
C ALA A 35 -6.95 1.17 -2.86
N THR A 36 -6.12 1.96 -2.22
CA THR A 36 -6.53 2.84 -1.11
C THR A 36 -7.54 3.90 -1.58
N GLY A 37 -7.30 4.49 -2.75
CA GLY A 37 -8.24 5.47 -3.32
C GLY A 37 -9.62 4.90 -3.60
N GLU A 38 -9.70 3.70 -4.15
CA GLU A 38 -10.98 3.01 -4.37
C GLU A 38 -11.64 2.60 -3.06
N ALA A 39 -10.87 2.08 -2.11
CA ALA A 39 -11.36 1.71 -0.79
C ALA A 39 -11.97 2.91 -0.05
N LEU A 40 -11.34 4.07 -0.12
CA LEU A 40 -11.83 5.28 0.54
C LEU A 40 -13.16 5.78 -0.04
N LYS A 41 -13.40 5.60 -1.34
CA LYS A 41 -14.69 5.88 -1.95
C LYS A 41 -15.80 4.99 -1.41
N LEU A 42 -15.50 3.72 -1.14
CA LEU A 42 -16.43 2.72 -0.64
C LEU A 42 -16.60 2.76 0.89
N ASN A 43 -15.59 3.27 1.58
CA ASN A 43 -15.53 3.35 3.03
C ASN A 43 -15.00 4.74 3.47
N PRO A 44 -15.83 5.81 3.35
CA PRO A 44 -15.39 7.18 3.60
C PRO A 44 -14.93 7.45 5.05
N THR A 45 -15.32 6.62 6.00
CA THR A 45 -14.89 6.71 7.41
C THR A 45 -13.56 6.02 7.67
N ALA A 46 -13.04 5.27 6.69
CA ALA A 46 -11.79 4.52 6.74
C ALA A 46 -11.67 3.51 7.90
N ASP A 47 -12.80 3.09 8.49
CA ASP A 47 -12.82 2.11 9.58
C ASP A 47 -12.45 0.68 9.14
N LYS A 48 -12.50 0.39 7.83
CA LYS A 48 -12.08 -0.87 7.20
C LYS A 48 -10.81 -0.73 6.35
N ILE A 49 -10.02 0.29 6.60
CA ILE A 49 -8.75 0.55 5.90
C ILE A 49 -7.64 0.64 6.92
N LYS A 50 -6.61 -0.19 6.78
CA LYS A 50 -5.38 -0.12 7.57
C LYS A 50 -4.18 0.00 6.65
N ILE A 51 -3.38 1.02 6.87
CA ILE A 51 -2.18 1.29 6.09
C ILE A 51 -0.98 1.29 7.03
N PHE A 52 -0.10 0.30 6.84
CA PHE A 52 1.17 0.22 7.56
C PHE A 52 2.24 0.96 6.77
N ILE A 53 2.87 1.95 7.37
CA ILE A 53 4.03 2.63 6.78
C ILE A 53 5.29 2.33 7.57
N PRO A 54 6.48 2.31 6.91
CA PRO A 54 7.72 1.84 7.55
C PRO A 54 8.26 2.76 8.64
N THR A 55 7.82 4.02 8.66
CA THR A 55 8.29 5.09 9.55
C THR A 55 7.09 5.91 10.03
N THR A 56 7.33 7.08 10.61
CA THR A 56 6.27 8.09 10.79
C THR A 56 5.84 8.66 9.44
N LEU A 57 4.63 9.19 9.36
CA LEU A 57 4.14 9.84 8.14
C LEU A 57 5.01 11.04 7.75
N GLU A 58 5.53 11.79 8.70
CA GLU A 58 6.44 12.91 8.47
C GLU A 58 7.73 12.46 7.77
N VAL A 59 8.38 11.42 8.27
CA VAL A 59 9.60 10.85 7.66
C VAL A 59 9.30 10.25 6.30
N PHE A 60 8.20 9.55 6.16
CA PHE A 60 7.74 8.96 4.90
C PHE A 60 7.49 10.03 3.82
N ALA A 61 6.79 11.10 4.18
CA ALA A 61 6.54 12.23 3.29
C ALA A 61 7.83 12.93 2.84
N ALA A 62 8.75 13.18 3.77
CA ALA A 62 10.05 13.78 3.48
C ALA A 62 10.87 12.93 2.50
N HIS A 63 10.82 11.60 2.64
CA HIS A 63 11.48 10.66 1.73
C HIS A 63 10.92 10.75 0.30
N TYR A 64 9.59 10.76 0.14
CA TYR A 64 8.96 10.87 -1.18
C TYR A 64 9.25 12.23 -1.84
N ARG A 65 9.26 13.32 -1.07
CA ARG A 65 9.64 14.64 -1.56
C ARG A 65 11.10 14.70 -1.99
N LYS A 66 12.00 14.05 -1.25
CA LYS A 66 13.41 13.90 -1.64
C LYS A 66 13.55 13.17 -2.97
N ARG A 67 12.85 12.04 -3.14
CA ARG A 67 12.85 11.28 -4.40
C ARG A 67 12.34 12.11 -5.58
N ALA A 68 11.37 12.98 -5.34
CA ALA A 68 10.88 13.92 -6.36
C ALA A 68 11.95 14.96 -6.74
N LYS A 69 12.69 15.49 -5.78
CA LYS A 69 13.84 16.38 -6.03
C LYS A 69 14.95 15.69 -6.83
N GLU A 70 15.22 14.43 -6.53
CA GLU A 70 16.19 13.59 -7.23
C GLU A 70 15.67 13.09 -8.59
N ARG A 71 14.45 13.49 -8.98
CA ARG A 71 13.79 13.11 -10.24
C ARG A 71 13.57 11.61 -10.44
N VAL A 72 13.54 10.84 -9.35
CA VAL A 72 13.20 9.43 -9.36
C VAL A 72 11.70 9.24 -9.60
N ILE A 73 10.90 10.15 -9.05
CA ILE A 73 9.45 10.23 -9.27
C ILE A 73 9.06 11.67 -9.61
N LYS A 74 7.86 11.86 -10.17
CA LYS A 74 7.33 13.20 -10.42
C LYS A 74 6.88 13.85 -9.13
N LYS A 75 7.06 15.16 -8.98
CA LYS A 75 6.58 15.94 -7.84
C LYS A 75 5.10 15.70 -7.55
N LYS A 76 4.27 15.69 -8.60
CA LYS A 76 2.84 15.42 -8.47
C LYS A 76 2.54 14.05 -7.86
N GLN A 77 3.31 13.02 -8.20
CA GLN A 77 3.15 11.68 -7.63
C GLN A 77 3.42 11.66 -6.13
N ALA A 78 4.48 12.32 -5.68
CA ALA A 78 4.78 12.45 -4.26
C ALA A 78 3.67 13.17 -3.51
N GLU A 79 3.21 14.30 -4.00
CA GLU A 79 2.21 15.13 -3.33
C GLU A 79 0.83 14.44 -3.26
N ILE A 80 0.37 13.77 -4.31
CA ILE A 80 -0.92 13.06 -4.26
C ILE A 80 -0.92 11.89 -3.27
N LEU A 81 0.20 11.17 -3.13
CA LEU A 81 0.35 10.12 -2.14
C LEU A 81 0.32 10.67 -0.72
N ILE A 82 1.12 11.71 -0.46
CA ILE A 82 1.18 12.36 0.86
C ILE A 82 -0.19 12.92 1.24
N GLU A 83 -0.88 13.56 0.30
CA GLU A 83 -2.23 14.10 0.50
C GLU A 83 -3.23 12.99 0.84
N GLN A 84 -3.19 11.87 0.15
CA GLN A 84 -4.06 10.72 0.43
C GLN A 84 -3.84 10.18 1.85
N LEU A 85 -2.60 9.93 2.24
CA LEU A 85 -2.27 9.41 3.58
C LEU A 85 -2.62 10.41 4.68
N THR A 86 -2.35 11.68 4.48
CA THR A 86 -2.70 12.75 5.42
C THR A 86 -4.21 12.86 5.60
N LYS A 87 -4.97 12.79 4.52
CA LYS A 87 -6.44 12.80 4.54
C LYS A 87 -6.99 11.63 5.34
N ILE A 88 -6.49 10.42 5.10
CA ILE A 88 -6.93 9.23 5.84
C ILE A 88 -6.62 9.36 7.33
N LYS A 89 -5.43 9.83 7.68
CA LYS A 89 -5.06 10.05 9.09
C LYS A 89 -5.98 11.05 9.78
N LYS A 90 -6.44 12.08 9.08
CA LYS A 90 -7.43 13.04 9.61
C LYS A 90 -8.81 12.43 9.79
N ILE A 91 -9.24 11.58 8.86
CA ILE A 91 -10.55 10.91 8.92
C ILE A 91 -10.56 9.88 10.06
N ASN A 92 -9.54 9.05 10.12
CA ASN A 92 -9.41 8.01 11.13
C ASN A 92 -7.92 7.77 11.45
N THR A 93 -7.45 8.31 12.54
CA THR A 93 -6.04 8.18 12.99
C THR A 93 -5.60 6.72 13.10
N ALA A 94 -6.50 5.81 13.49
CA ALA A 94 -6.20 4.39 13.63
C ALA A 94 -5.95 3.67 12.28
N SER A 95 -6.33 4.29 11.16
CA SER A 95 -6.10 3.71 9.83
C SER A 95 -4.65 3.81 9.36
N ILE A 96 -3.87 4.75 9.87
CA ILE A 96 -2.45 4.90 9.55
C ILE A 96 -1.63 4.34 10.70
N ILE A 97 -0.96 3.22 10.46
CA ILE A 97 -0.13 2.55 11.46
C ILE A 97 1.33 2.88 11.16
N GLU A 98 1.87 3.77 11.97
CA GLU A 98 3.23 4.29 11.86
C GLU A 98 4.20 3.43 12.67
N ASN A 99 5.48 3.45 12.29
CA ASN A 99 6.56 2.85 13.07
C ASN A 99 7.51 3.97 13.52
N GLU A 100 7.36 4.41 14.76
CA GLU A 100 8.14 5.51 15.35
C GLU A 100 9.59 5.14 15.63
N ASP A 101 9.92 3.84 15.71
CA ASP A 101 11.27 3.36 15.96
C ASP A 101 12.19 3.53 14.75
N ASN A 102 11.62 3.52 13.54
CA ASN A 102 12.36 3.65 12.30
C ASN A 102 12.51 5.12 11.91
N LYS A 103 13.75 5.54 11.68
CA LYS A 103 14.09 6.92 11.26
C LYS A 103 14.50 7.03 9.80
N ILE A 104 14.73 5.90 9.13
CA ILE A 104 15.14 5.82 7.72
C ILE A 104 14.27 4.83 6.97
N LEU A 105 14.18 5.05 5.65
CA LEU A 105 13.54 4.13 4.71
C LEU A 105 14.62 3.39 3.92
N ASP A 106 14.67 2.08 4.12
CA ASP A 106 15.55 1.17 3.42
C ASP A 106 14.85 -0.16 3.14
N LYS A 107 15.55 -1.10 2.54
CA LYS A 107 15.03 -2.44 2.23
C LYS A 107 14.52 -3.16 3.48
N GLU A 108 15.25 -3.07 4.59
CA GLU A 108 14.90 -3.75 5.85
C GLU A 108 13.61 -3.18 6.44
N THR A 109 13.45 -1.86 6.48
CA THR A 109 12.23 -1.22 7.01
C THR A 109 11.01 -1.49 6.14
N TYR A 110 11.18 -1.56 4.81
CA TYR A 110 10.11 -1.98 3.90
C TYR A 110 9.71 -3.44 4.11
N TYR A 111 10.66 -4.34 4.30
CA TYR A 111 10.38 -5.75 4.55
C TYR A 111 9.74 -6.00 5.92
N GLU A 112 10.16 -5.27 6.93
CA GLU A 112 9.52 -5.25 8.25
C GLU A 112 8.06 -4.78 8.15
N ARG A 113 7.78 -3.73 7.38
CA ARG A 113 6.43 -3.26 7.10
C ARG A 113 5.60 -4.34 6.40
N ASN A 114 6.17 -5.04 5.42
CA ASN A 114 5.48 -6.15 4.76
C ASN A 114 5.14 -7.27 5.74
N SER A 115 6.01 -7.57 6.69
CA SER A 115 5.72 -8.55 7.77
C SER A 115 4.51 -8.14 8.60
N ALA A 116 4.41 -6.86 8.97
CA ALA A 116 3.27 -6.33 9.72
C ALA A 116 1.96 -6.43 8.92
N ILE A 117 2.00 -6.14 7.63
CA ILE A 117 0.84 -6.28 6.73
C ILE A 117 0.35 -7.73 6.70
N ILE A 118 1.26 -8.67 6.46
CA ILE A 118 0.91 -10.09 6.36
C ILE A 118 0.41 -10.65 7.68
N GLU A 119 1.00 -10.22 8.80
CA GLU A 119 0.52 -10.61 10.13
C GLU A 119 -0.93 -10.17 10.38
N ALA A 120 -1.31 -8.99 9.92
CA ALA A 120 -2.65 -8.44 10.05
C ALA A 120 -3.64 -8.98 9.00
N ALA A 121 -3.18 -9.64 7.95
CA ALA A 121 -3.99 -10.08 6.83
C ALA A 121 -4.49 -11.52 6.99
N ASP A 122 -5.71 -11.77 6.49
CA ASP A 122 -6.30 -13.12 6.38
C ASP A 122 -6.12 -13.71 4.99
N GLU A 123 -5.84 -12.87 4.00
CA GLU A 123 -5.64 -13.24 2.60
C GLU A 123 -4.75 -12.19 1.92
N LEU A 124 -3.89 -12.62 1.02
CA LEU A 124 -3.10 -11.72 0.18
C LEU A 124 -3.64 -11.69 -1.25
N LEU A 125 -3.97 -10.49 -1.71
CA LEU A 125 -4.23 -10.20 -3.10
C LEU A 125 -3.06 -9.38 -3.63
N SER A 126 -2.29 -9.95 -4.55
CA SER A 126 -1.05 -9.38 -5.04
C SER A 126 -1.12 -9.01 -6.52
N PHE A 127 -0.70 -7.80 -6.84
CA PHE A 127 -0.53 -7.32 -8.22
C PHE A 127 0.96 -7.18 -8.49
N HIS A 128 1.56 -8.25 -9.02
CA HIS A 128 3.00 -8.38 -9.20
C HIS A 128 3.43 -7.76 -10.54
N VAL A 129 3.88 -6.52 -10.48
CA VAL A 129 4.29 -5.72 -11.64
C VAL A 129 5.81 -5.82 -11.83
N ASN A 130 6.25 -6.19 -13.04
CA ASN A 130 7.66 -6.26 -13.44
C ASN A 130 8.55 -6.99 -12.42
N GLN A 131 8.05 -8.07 -11.83
CA GLN A 131 8.77 -8.91 -10.86
C GLN A 131 9.34 -8.12 -9.64
N SER A 132 8.59 -7.12 -9.17
CA SER A 132 8.97 -6.30 -8.00
C SER A 132 9.40 -7.16 -6.80
N LEU A 133 10.56 -6.83 -6.22
CA LEU A 133 11.11 -7.56 -5.06
C LEU A 133 10.27 -7.37 -3.79
N GLY A 134 9.70 -6.20 -3.59
CA GLY A 134 8.82 -5.94 -2.46
C GLY A 134 7.54 -6.78 -2.49
N THR A 135 6.93 -6.91 -3.66
CA THR A 135 5.76 -7.76 -3.88
C THR A 135 6.11 -9.23 -3.69
N LYS A 136 7.26 -9.67 -4.20
CA LYS A 136 7.77 -11.04 -4.01
C LYS A 136 7.96 -11.38 -2.53
N ASP A 137 8.54 -10.46 -1.76
CA ASP A 137 8.72 -10.62 -0.32
C ASP A 137 7.38 -10.83 0.40
N ALA A 138 6.37 -10.04 0.09
CA ALA A 138 5.02 -10.18 0.65
C ALA A 138 4.38 -11.54 0.29
N ILE A 139 4.55 -12.00 -0.95
CA ILE A 139 4.03 -13.30 -1.40
C ILE A 139 4.68 -14.45 -0.62
N VAL A 140 6.00 -14.43 -0.47
CA VAL A 140 6.75 -15.44 0.31
C VAL A 140 6.26 -15.48 1.76
N LYS A 141 6.13 -14.32 2.41
CA LYS A 141 5.65 -14.21 3.79
C LYS A 141 4.21 -14.72 3.96
N ALA A 142 3.35 -14.46 2.99
CA ALA A 142 1.97 -14.96 3.01
C ALA A 142 1.92 -16.49 2.89
N HIS A 143 2.74 -17.09 2.04
CA HIS A 143 2.88 -18.54 1.95
C HIS A 143 3.42 -19.15 3.24
N GLU A 144 4.41 -18.52 3.87
CA GLU A 144 4.94 -18.97 5.17
C GLU A 144 3.91 -18.92 6.28
N LYS A 145 3.05 -17.91 6.28
CA LYS A 145 1.93 -17.79 7.23
C LYS A 145 0.81 -18.82 6.94
N GLY A 146 0.72 -19.32 5.71
CA GLY A 146 -0.32 -20.26 5.30
C GLY A 146 -1.67 -19.62 4.97
N ILE A 147 -1.70 -18.33 4.68
CA ILE A 147 -2.92 -17.64 4.22
C ILE A 147 -3.10 -17.81 2.71
N PRO A 148 -4.36 -17.74 2.20
CA PRO A 148 -4.63 -17.76 0.77
C PRO A 148 -3.91 -16.61 0.05
N VAL A 149 -3.32 -16.92 -1.12
CA VAL A 149 -2.62 -15.96 -1.96
C VAL A 149 -3.17 -16.03 -3.37
N LYS A 150 -3.58 -14.87 -3.90
CA LYS A 150 -3.95 -14.71 -5.30
C LYS A 150 -3.00 -13.70 -5.94
N VAL A 151 -2.32 -14.10 -7.01
CA VAL A 151 -1.34 -13.28 -7.70
C VAL A 151 -1.81 -12.96 -9.11
N PHE A 152 -1.84 -11.67 -9.44
CA PHE A 152 -1.98 -11.17 -10.81
C PHE A 152 -0.62 -10.66 -11.27
N THR A 153 -0.13 -11.13 -12.39
CA THR A 153 1.18 -10.77 -12.92
C THR A 153 1.06 -9.84 -14.12
N TYR A 154 1.84 -8.76 -14.13
CA TYR A 154 1.86 -7.76 -15.19
C TYR A 154 3.30 -7.47 -15.60
N ILE A 155 3.51 -7.32 -16.91
CA ILE A 155 4.74 -6.78 -17.49
C ILE A 155 4.35 -5.48 -18.18
N ILE A 156 4.95 -4.38 -17.73
CA ILE A 156 4.69 -3.02 -18.23
C ILE A 156 6.01 -2.45 -18.71
N GLU A 157 6.08 -2.04 -20.00
CA GLU A 157 7.22 -1.36 -20.61
C GLU A 157 7.32 0.11 -20.17
#